data_d558b7b2d5b06be13f2a0e0fd79a6777
#
_entry.id   d558b7b2d5b06be13f2a0e0fd79a6777
#
_cell.length_a   1.000
_cell.length_b   1.000
_cell.length_c   1.000
_cell.angle_alpha   90.00
_cell.angle_beta   90.00
_cell.angle_gamma   90.00
#
_symmetry.space_group_name_H-M   'P 1'
#
loop_
_entity.id
_entity.type
_entity.pdbx_description
1 polymer ?
#
loop_
_entity_poly.entity_id
_entity_poly.type
_entity_poly.pdbx_seq_one_letter_code
_entity_poly.pdbx_strand_id
1 'polypeptide(L)'
;EAEADLGDEIVVTAQKRSERLQDVPISMAAVSEATMTTNNVLSVQDLGRVATNCSATRSSQASSIRLAVRGIGAPGNTATEPSVAAFVDGVYVPRPGSIIGNFLDIEGVEVLRGPQGTLFGRNASVGAISFRSATPKDEFSGQISAEAGNGDRYKLTGHVNLPLGENVALRVAGLGSWFKGYWHNQLDGKTYGGSDDYAGRASIKADLGN
;
A
#
# COMPACT_ATOMS: atom_id res chain seq x y z
N GLU A 1 -5.56 39.33 11.15
CA GLU A 1 -6.36 38.21 10.59
C GLU A 1 -5.45 37.00 10.59
N ALA A 2 -5.76 36.00 11.42
CA ALA A 2 -5.00 34.76 11.48
C ALA A 2 -5.30 33.98 10.21
N GLU A 3 -4.29 33.72 9.37
CA GLU A 3 -4.33 32.66 8.40
C GLU A 3 -4.63 31.36 9.15
N ALA A 4 -5.82 30.84 8.93
CA ALA A 4 -6.17 29.51 9.37
C ALA A 4 -5.21 28.57 8.64
N ASP A 5 -4.33 27.93 9.39
CA ASP A 5 -3.57 26.76 8.97
C ASP A 5 -4.58 25.72 8.49
N LEU A 6 -4.87 25.73 7.18
CA LEU A 6 -5.66 24.73 6.50
C LEU A 6 -4.80 23.48 6.47
N GLY A 7 -4.90 22.70 7.55
CA GLY A 7 -4.18 21.44 7.70
C GLY A 7 -4.16 20.64 6.40
N ASP A 8 -3.05 19.99 6.13
CA ASP A 8 -2.64 19.24 4.94
C ASP A 8 -3.81 18.81 4.04
N GLU A 9 -4.00 19.54 2.96
CA GLU A 9 -5.06 19.30 1.99
C GLU A 9 -4.80 17.97 1.30
N ILE A 10 -5.59 16.95 1.67
CA ILE A 10 -5.41 15.61 1.12
C ILE A 10 -5.91 15.59 -0.32
N VAL A 11 -4.99 15.52 -1.27
CA VAL A 11 -5.27 15.33 -2.68
C VAL A 11 -5.36 13.85 -2.99
N VAL A 12 -6.41 13.44 -3.69
CA VAL A 12 -6.68 12.06 -4.08
C VAL A 12 -6.78 11.93 -5.59
N THR A 13 -6.56 10.72 -6.09
CA THR A 13 -6.64 10.39 -7.52
C THR A 13 -7.79 9.44 -7.84
N ALA A 14 -8.76 9.35 -6.94
CA ALA A 14 -9.86 8.40 -6.96
C ALA A 14 -10.70 8.39 -8.24
N GLN A 15 -10.78 9.51 -8.94
CA GLN A 15 -11.50 9.62 -10.22
C GLN A 15 -10.56 9.67 -11.44
N LYS A 16 -9.32 9.19 -11.29
CA LYS A 16 -8.24 9.33 -12.29
C LYS A 16 -7.90 10.79 -12.62
N ARG A 17 -8.20 11.71 -11.71
CA ARG A 17 -7.87 13.14 -11.68
C ARG A 17 -7.45 13.50 -10.28
N SER A 18 -6.53 14.44 -10.14
CA SER A 18 -6.17 15.00 -8.84
C SER A 18 -7.29 15.93 -8.37
N GLU A 19 -7.96 15.56 -7.29
CA GLU A 19 -9.04 16.33 -6.68
C GLU A 19 -8.84 16.35 -5.17
N ARG A 20 -9.39 17.37 -4.48
CA ARG A 20 -9.38 17.41 -3.03
C ARG A 20 -10.33 16.34 -2.49
N LEU A 21 -9.93 15.64 -1.45
CA LEU A 21 -10.75 14.59 -0.83
C LEU A 21 -12.18 15.06 -0.52
N GLN A 22 -12.34 16.32 -0.12
CA GLN A 22 -13.63 16.90 0.25
C GLN A 22 -14.55 17.17 -0.96
N ASP A 23 -13.99 17.33 -2.14
CA ASP A 23 -14.74 17.64 -3.37
C ASP A 23 -15.17 16.36 -4.11
N VAL A 24 -14.66 15.20 -3.70
CA VAL A 24 -14.98 13.91 -4.34
C VAL A 24 -16.36 13.43 -3.91
N PRO A 25 -17.35 13.26 -4.84
CA PRO A 25 -18.71 12.84 -4.50
C PRO A 25 -18.83 11.33 -4.23
N ILE A 26 -17.77 10.69 -3.75
CA ILE A 26 -17.69 9.25 -3.47
C ILE A 26 -17.26 9.04 -2.03
N SER A 27 -17.90 8.09 -1.33
CA SER A 27 -17.44 7.69 -0.01
C SER A 27 -16.08 7.02 -0.10
N MET A 28 -15.05 7.68 0.39
CA MET A 28 -13.68 7.15 0.36
C MET A 28 -12.92 7.45 1.65
N ALA A 29 -11.80 6.79 1.81
CA ALA A 29 -10.77 7.13 2.79
C ALA A 29 -9.43 7.23 2.06
N ALA A 30 -8.68 8.27 2.35
CA ALA A 30 -7.30 8.43 1.92
C ALA A 30 -6.38 8.28 3.13
N VAL A 31 -5.33 7.51 2.99
CA VAL A 31 -4.32 7.25 4.00
C VAL A 31 -2.99 7.71 3.44
N SER A 32 -2.42 8.75 4.03
CA SER A 32 -1.11 9.29 3.62
C SER A 32 0.05 8.48 4.19
N GLU A 33 1.24 8.67 3.64
CA GLU A 33 2.50 8.10 4.15
C GLU A 33 2.70 8.46 5.64
N ALA A 34 2.45 9.71 6.02
CA ALA A 34 2.55 10.17 7.40
C ALA A 34 1.58 9.41 8.34
N THR A 35 0.32 9.22 7.90
CA THR A 35 -0.67 8.44 8.64
C THR A 35 -0.26 6.98 8.78
N MET A 36 0.28 6.39 7.73
CA MET A 36 0.76 5.00 7.75
C MET A 36 1.94 4.84 8.72
N THR A 37 2.89 5.75 8.68
CA THR A 37 4.06 5.75 9.57
C THR A 37 3.66 5.92 11.03
N THR A 38 2.82 6.91 11.34
CA THR A 38 2.37 7.20 12.72
C THR A 38 1.60 6.02 13.32
N ASN A 39 0.81 5.31 12.50
CA ASN A 39 -0.01 4.19 12.96
C ASN A 39 0.66 2.82 12.74
N ASN A 40 1.92 2.82 12.38
CA ASN A 40 2.71 1.60 12.16
C ASN A 40 2.03 0.62 11.20
N VAL A 41 1.57 1.15 10.05
CA VAL A 41 0.96 0.36 8.97
C VAL A 41 2.08 -0.20 8.09
N LEU A 42 2.43 -1.44 8.32
CA LEU A 42 3.58 -2.10 7.69
C LEU A 42 3.19 -3.00 6.52
N SER A 43 1.90 -3.29 6.40
CA SER A 43 1.36 -4.20 5.41
C SER A 43 -0.08 -3.85 5.03
N VAL A 44 -0.57 -4.43 3.94
CA VAL A 44 -1.96 -4.32 3.52
C VAL A 44 -2.94 -4.77 4.62
N GLN A 45 -2.54 -5.72 5.46
CA GLN A 45 -3.37 -6.23 6.56
C GLN A 45 -3.61 -5.17 7.65
N ASP A 46 -2.68 -4.24 7.81
CA ASP A 46 -2.77 -3.18 8.82
C ASP A 46 -3.68 -2.03 8.38
N LEU A 47 -4.09 -1.98 7.11
CA LEU A 47 -4.98 -0.93 6.59
C LEU A 47 -6.28 -0.80 7.36
N GLY A 48 -6.78 -1.88 7.93
CA GLY A 48 -7.98 -1.85 8.78
C GLY A 48 -7.86 -0.99 10.03
N ARG A 49 -6.64 -0.63 10.44
CA ARG A 49 -6.39 0.26 11.59
C ARG A 49 -6.63 1.74 11.26
N VAL A 50 -6.41 2.12 10.01
CA VAL A 50 -6.43 3.52 9.55
C VAL A 50 -7.53 3.81 8.53
N ALA A 51 -7.98 2.81 7.78
CA ALA A 51 -9.08 2.91 6.83
C ALA A 51 -10.33 2.24 7.38
N THR A 52 -11.29 3.02 7.84
CA THR A 52 -12.56 2.50 8.38
C THR A 52 -13.31 1.66 7.35
N ASN A 53 -13.93 0.56 7.81
CA ASN A 53 -14.69 -0.37 6.97
C ASN A 53 -13.86 -1.04 5.86
N CYS A 54 -12.53 -1.09 6.00
CA CYS A 54 -11.61 -1.84 5.17
C CYS A 54 -10.97 -2.95 6.00
N SER A 55 -10.85 -4.14 5.47
CA SER A 55 -10.08 -5.21 6.09
C SER A 55 -9.34 -6.02 5.04
N ALA A 56 -8.16 -6.48 5.41
CA ALA A 56 -7.34 -7.36 4.61
C ALA A 56 -6.89 -8.53 5.49
N THR A 57 -7.29 -9.73 5.14
CA THR A 57 -6.99 -10.93 5.91
C THR A 57 -6.30 -11.97 5.03
N ARG A 58 -5.29 -12.63 5.58
CA ARG A 58 -4.67 -13.77 4.89
C ARG A 58 -5.66 -14.92 4.83
N SER A 59 -5.72 -15.58 3.69
CA SER A 59 -6.42 -16.84 3.52
C SER A 59 -5.56 -18.01 4.01
N SER A 60 -6.12 -19.20 4.01
CA SER A 60 -5.39 -20.45 4.26
C SER A 60 -4.22 -20.70 3.29
N GLN A 61 -4.28 -20.08 2.11
CA GLN A 61 -3.17 -20.08 1.17
C GLN A 61 -2.26 -18.90 1.44
N ALA A 62 -0.97 -19.15 1.65
CA ALA A 62 0.02 -18.15 2.05
C ALA A 62 0.11 -16.94 1.06
N SER A 63 -0.16 -17.18 -0.23
CA SER A 63 -0.13 -16.17 -1.29
C SER A 63 -1.48 -15.51 -1.56
N SER A 64 -2.52 -15.76 -0.74
CA SER A 64 -3.85 -15.23 -0.96
C SER A 64 -4.27 -14.30 0.14
N ILE A 65 -4.78 -13.13 -0.24
CA ILE A 65 -5.36 -12.15 0.67
C ILE A 65 -6.82 -11.89 0.30
N ARG A 66 -7.67 -11.79 1.30
CA ARG A 66 -9.04 -11.33 1.16
C ARG A 66 -9.09 -9.85 1.49
N LEU A 67 -9.44 -9.06 0.49
CA LEU A 67 -9.79 -7.66 0.69
C LEU A 67 -11.30 -7.55 0.88
N ALA A 68 -11.73 -6.84 1.89
CA ALA A 68 -13.14 -6.58 2.12
C ALA A 68 -13.37 -5.09 2.44
N VAL A 69 -14.45 -4.55 1.88
CA VAL A 69 -14.93 -3.19 2.12
C VAL A 69 -16.37 -3.30 2.64
N ARG A 70 -16.69 -2.61 3.74
CA ARG A 70 -17.99 -2.72 4.41
C ARG A 70 -18.37 -4.17 4.77
N GLY A 71 -17.38 -4.99 5.12
CA GLY A 71 -17.57 -6.40 5.46
C GLY A 71 -17.75 -7.34 4.27
N ILE A 72 -17.89 -6.83 3.06
CA ILE A 72 -18.08 -7.62 1.83
C ILE A 72 -16.75 -7.77 1.11
N GLY A 73 -16.38 -9.01 0.79
CA GLY A 73 -15.17 -9.35 0.04
C GLY A 73 -15.23 -10.80 -0.39
N ALA A 74 -14.65 -11.12 -1.54
CA ALA A 74 -14.57 -12.50 -2.01
C ALA A 74 -13.70 -13.34 -1.06
N PRO A 75 -13.98 -14.64 -0.91
CA PRO A 75 -13.07 -15.56 -0.25
C PRO A 75 -11.70 -15.48 -0.91
N GLY A 76 -10.65 -15.44 -0.10
CA GLY A 76 -9.29 -15.36 -0.62
C GLY A 76 -8.80 -16.69 -1.22
N ASN A 77 -9.44 -17.16 -2.28
CA ASN A 77 -8.99 -18.31 -3.04
C ASN A 77 -8.70 -17.90 -4.50
N THR A 78 -7.93 -18.70 -5.20
CA THR A 78 -7.50 -18.43 -6.58
C THR A 78 -8.59 -18.68 -7.63
N ALA A 79 -9.70 -19.32 -7.26
CA ALA A 79 -10.79 -19.71 -8.16
C ALA A 79 -11.91 -18.67 -8.21
N THR A 80 -11.92 -17.70 -7.29
CA THR A 80 -12.99 -16.70 -7.19
C THR A 80 -12.43 -15.33 -7.54
N GLU A 81 -13.16 -14.60 -8.40
CA GLU A 81 -12.81 -13.21 -8.69
C GLU A 81 -13.04 -12.31 -7.46
N PRO A 82 -12.16 -11.32 -7.22
CA PRO A 82 -12.33 -10.40 -6.12
C PRO A 82 -13.54 -9.48 -6.35
N SER A 83 -14.25 -9.15 -5.28
CA SER A 83 -15.35 -8.15 -5.30
C SER A 83 -14.84 -6.74 -5.03
N VAL A 84 -13.63 -6.62 -4.48
CA VAL A 84 -12.92 -5.36 -4.25
C VAL A 84 -11.73 -5.36 -5.21
N ALA A 85 -11.71 -4.41 -6.13
CA ALA A 85 -10.62 -4.25 -7.09
C ALA A 85 -9.39 -3.65 -6.40
N ALA A 86 -8.22 -4.13 -6.75
CA ALA A 86 -6.96 -3.59 -6.26
C ALA A 86 -6.14 -3.02 -7.41
N PHE A 87 -5.53 -1.86 -7.19
CA PHE A 87 -4.71 -1.16 -8.15
C PHE A 87 -3.37 -0.78 -7.51
N VAL A 88 -2.30 -0.85 -8.27
CA VAL A 88 -0.99 -0.29 -7.92
C VAL A 88 -0.60 0.67 -9.03
N ASP A 89 -0.40 1.93 -8.71
CA ASP A 89 -0.09 3.00 -9.66
C ASP A 89 -1.03 3.03 -10.88
N GLY A 90 -2.33 2.82 -10.64
CA GLY A 90 -3.37 2.78 -11.66
C GLY A 90 -3.48 1.46 -12.43
N VAL A 91 -2.58 0.51 -12.21
CA VAL A 91 -2.60 -0.82 -12.87
C VAL A 91 -3.42 -1.81 -12.02
N TYR A 92 -4.40 -2.44 -12.64
CA TYR A 92 -5.24 -3.44 -11.99
C TYR A 92 -4.43 -4.69 -11.58
N VAL A 93 -4.58 -5.11 -10.35
CA VAL A 93 -3.95 -6.31 -9.79
C VAL A 93 -4.99 -7.41 -9.64
N PRO A 94 -5.02 -8.41 -10.54
CA PRO A 94 -6.07 -9.44 -10.54
C PRO A 94 -6.00 -10.37 -9.32
N ARG A 95 -4.85 -10.47 -8.69
CA ARG A 95 -4.63 -11.30 -7.50
C ARG A 95 -4.09 -10.43 -6.36
N PRO A 96 -4.95 -9.97 -5.44
CA PRO A 96 -4.51 -9.12 -4.32
C PRO A 96 -3.40 -9.72 -3.46
N GLY A 97 -3.21 -11.02 -3.49
CA GLY A 97 -2.10 -11.69 -2.80
C GLY A 97 -0.70 -11.23 -3.25
N SER A 98 -0.56 -10.77 -4.48
CA SER A 98 0.72 -10.21 -4.96
C SER A 98 1.08 -8.85 -4.32
N ILE A 99 0.13 -8.18 -3.67
CA ILE A 99 0.36 -6.91 -2.98
C ILE A 99 0.94 -7.13 -1.57
N ILE A 100 0.85 -8.36 -1.03
CA ILE A 100 1.27 -8.67 0.35
C ILE A 100 2.74 -8.28 0.62
N GLY A 101 3.62 -8.49 -0.36
CA GLY A 101 5.04 -8.18 -0.25
C GLY A 101 5.42 -6.77 -0.73
N ASN A 102 4.50 -6.00 -1.29
CA ASN A 102 4.82 -4.79 -2.05
C ASN A 102 4.44 -3.48 -1.31
N PHE A 103 4.39 -3.49 0.03
CA PHE A 103 4.23 -2.26 0.82
C PHE A 103 5.56 -1.51 0.91
N LEU A 104 6.24 -1.43 -0.25
CA LEU A 104 7.52 -0.74 -0.40
C LEU A 104 7.27 0.64 -1.00
N ASP A 105 7.68 1.67 -0.26
CA ASP A 105 7.73 3.04 -0.73
C ASP A 105 6.36 3.54 -1.24
N ILE A 106 5.33 3.35 -0.42
CA ILE A 106 3.95 3.75 -0.71
C ILE A 106 3.72 5.16 -0.17
N GLU A 107 3.36 6.08 -1.03
CA GLU A 107 3.02 7.47 -0.71
C GLU A 107 1.60 7.60 -0.16
N GLY A 108 0.68 6.75 -0.63
CA GLY A 108 -0.70 6.80 -0.18
C GLY A 108 -1.52 5.59 -0.58
N VAL A 109 -2.61 5.39 0.16
CA VAL A 109 -3.61 4.37 -0.13
C VAL A 109 -4.99 5.01 -0.14
N GLU A 110 -5.74 4.78 -1.20
CA GLU A 110 -7.10 5.26 -1.37
C GLU A 110 -8.06 4.08 -1.32
N VAL A 111 -9.05 4.12 -0.44
CA VAL A 111 -10.08 3.09 -0.29
C VAL A 111 -11.42 3.67 -0.70
N LEU A 112 -11.91 3.31 -1.86
CA LEU A 112 -13.20 3.71 -2.40
C LEU A 112 -14.27 2.71 -1.98
N ARG A 113 -15.35 3.22 -1.43
CA ARG A 113 -16.43 2.41 -0.87
C ARG A 113 -17.67 2.49 -1.76
N GLY A 114 -18.25 1.33 -2.08
CA GLY A 114 -19.39 1.20 -2.95
C GLY A 114 -19.02 0.83 -4.39
N PRO A 115 -20.00 0.57 -5.26
CA PRO A 115 -19.76 0.15 -6.64
C PRO A 115 -18.96 1.17 -7.43
N GLN A 116 -17.86 0.74 -8.03
CA GLN A 116 -16.95 1.56 -8.83
C GLN A 116 -16.76 0.99 -10.25
N GLY A 117 -17.69 0.14 -10.70
CA GLY A 117 -17.55 -0.58 -11.96
C GLY A 117 -17.45 0.32 -13.20
N THR A 118 -18.07 1.49 -13.21
CA THR A 118 -18.04 2.43 -14.34
C THR A 118 -16.65 3.02 -14.58
N LEU A 119 -15.88 3.27 -13.52
CA LEU A 119 -14.57 3.92 -13.60
C LEU A 119 -13.42 2.91 -13.54
N PHE A 120 -13.59 1.87 -12.74
CA PHE A 120 -12.55 0.88 -12.43
C PHE A 120 -12.78 -0.47 -13.12
N GLY A 121 -13.89 -0.65 -13.83
CA GLY A 121 -14.20 -1.84 -14.58
C GLY A 121 -14.64 -3.02 -13.70
N ARG A 122 -14.31 -4.23 -14.14
CA ARG A 122 -14.71 -5.47 -13.44
C ARG A 122 -14.08 -5.57 -12.05
N ASN A 123 -14.71 -6.36 -11.19
CA ASN A 123 -14.23 -6.67 -9.84
C ASN A 123 -14.25 -5.49 -8.83
N ALA A 124 -14.87 -4.37 -9.20
CA ALA A 124 -15.08 -3.21 -8.34
C ALA A 124 -16.55 -3.05 -7.91
N SER A 125 -17.26 -4.17 -7.70
CA SER A 125 -18.69 -4.17 -7.34
C SER A 125 -18.95 -3.70 -5.91
N VAL A 126 -17.99 -3.85 -5.01
CA VAL A 126 -18.10 -3.45 -3.60
C VAL A 126 -17.23 -2.24 -3.28
N GLY A 127 -16.13 -2.08 -4.00
CA GLY A 127 -15.17 -1.00 -3.80
C GLY A 127 -13.89 -1.21 -4.58
N ALA A 128 -12.98 -0.26 -4.42
CA ALA A 128 -11.64 -0.34 -4.98
C ALA A 128 -10.60 0.13 -3.95
N ILE A 129 -9.42 -0.43 -3.98
CA ILE A 129 -8.27 0.01 -3.20
C ILE A 129 -7.15 0.34 -4.18
N SER A 130 -6.68 1.58 -4.13
CA SER A 130 -5.57 2.07 -4.95
C SER A 130 -4.36 2.34 -4.08
N PHE A 131 -3.24 1.75 -4.42
CA PHE A 131 -1.94 1.97 -3.82
C PHE A 131 -1.13 2.87 -4.73
N ARG A 132 -0.66 3.98 -4.20
CA ARG A 132 0.19 4.92 -4.92
C ARG A 132 1.60 4.86 -4.39
N SER A 133 2.55 4.55 -5.28
CA SER A 133 3.97 4.56 -4.96
C SER A 133 4.51 5.99 -4.91
N ALA A 134 5.52 6.20 -4.08
CA ALA A 134 6.21 7.47 -4.04
C ALA A 134 6.92 7.77 -5.38
N THR A 135 6.71 8.97 -5.87
CA THR A 135 7.31 9.45 -7.12
C THR A 135 8.66 10.11 -6.88
N PRO A 136 9.58 10.08 -7.86
CA PRO A 136 10.83 10.84 -7.78
C PRO A 136 10.56 12.34 -7.64
N LYS A 137 11.32 13.00 -6.75
CA LYS A 137 11.26 14.44 -6.47
C LYS A 137 12.52 15.13 -7.01
N ASP A 138 12.41 16.42 -7.28
CA ASP A 138 13.50 17.22 -7.81
C ASP A 138 14.50 17.66 -6.72
N GLU A 139 14.39 17.08 -5.53
CA GLU A 139 15.26 17.33 -4.37
C GLU A 139 15.97 16.04 -3.92
N PHE A 140 17.22 16.18 -3.48
CA PHE A 140 17.91 15.06 -2.84
C PHE A 140 17.28 14.76 -1.48
N SER A 141 16.83 13.53 -1.31
CA SER A 141 16.29 13.07 -0.04
C SER A 141 16.51 11.57 0.14
N GLY A 142 16.49 11.11 1.36
CA GLY A 142 16.59 9.69 1.64
C GLY A 142 16.19 9.39 3.07
N GLN A 143 15.73 8.17 3.26
CA GLN A 143 15.36 7.64 4.57
C GLN A 143 15.76 6.19 4.68
N ILE A 144 16.18 5.80 5.87
CA ILE A 144 16.38 4.40 6.25
C ILE A 144 15.64 4.16 7.56
N SER A 145 14.96 3.04 7.64
CA SER A 145 14.25 2.60 8.84
C SER A 145 14.63 1.15 9.15
N ALA A 146 14.94 0.89 10.41
CA ALA A 146 15.22 -0.44 10.92
C ALA A 146 14.27 -0.75 12.07
N GLU A 147 13.62 -1.89 12.00
CA GLU A 147 12.66 -2.35 12.99
C GLU A 147 13.11 -3.71 13.53
N ALA A 148 13.00 -3.89 14.84
CA ALA A 148 13.20 -5.17 15.51
C ALA A 148 11.98 -5.49 16.39
N GLY A 149 11.57 -6.75 16.42
CA GLY A 149 10.38 -7.16 17.15
C GLY A 149 10.48 -8.57 17.70
N ASN A 150 9.46 -8.95 18.45
CA ASN A 150 9.34 -10.26 19.04
C ASN A 150 9.29 -11.37 17.97
N GLY A 151 9.81 -12.56 18.30
CA GLY A 151 9.85 -13.71 17.38
C GLY A 151 10.95 -13.61 16.33
N ASP A 152 12.06 -12.99 16.67
CA ASP A 152 13.20 -12.76 15.76
C ASP A 152 12.73 -12.11 14.46
N ARG A 153 11.93 -11.04 14.60
CA ARG A 153 11.47 -10.23 13.49
C ARG A 153 12.38 -9.02 13.32
N TYR A 154 12.90 -8.89 12.12
CA TYR A 154 13.71 -7.75 11.71
C TYR A 154 13.18 -7.22 10.37
N LYS A 155 13.13 -5.91 10.22
CA LYS A 155 12.76 -5.27 8.95
C LYS A 155 13.68 -4.07 8.71
N LEU A 156 14.19 -3.98 7.51
CA LEU A 156 14.98 -2.87 7.03
C LEU A 156 14.31 -2.31 5.78
N THR A 157 14.01 -1.04 5.78
CA THR A 157 13.48 -0.33 4.61
C THR A 157 14.28 0.93 4.37
N GLY A 158 14.35 1.35 3.13
CA GLY A 158 14.96 2.64 2.82
C GLY A 158 14.70 3.05 1.40
N HIS A 159 14.84 4.35 1.17
CA HIS A 159 14.82 4.92 -0.16
C HIS A 159 15.84 6.04 -0.27
N VAL A 160 16.26 6.32 -1.49
CA VAL A 160 17.03 7.49 -1.86
C VAL A 160 16.42 8.11 -3.11
N ASN A 161 16.29 9.41 -3.09
CA ASN A 161 15.84 10.23 -4.20
C ASN A 161 17.00 11.10 -4.69
N LEU A 162 17.31 11.00 -5.97
CA LEU A 162 18.45 11.62 -6.61
C LEU A 162 17.96 12.51 -7.75
N PRO A 163 18.06 13.83 -7.66
CA PRO A 163 17.89 14.71 -8.81
C PRO A 163 19.10 14.52 -9.73
N LEU A 164 18.86 14.12 -10.98
CA LEU A 164 19.91 13.88 -11.99
C LEU A 164 20.11 15.08 -12.93
N GLY A 165 19.32 16.15 -12.74
CA GLY A 165 19.32 17.37 -13.52
C GLY A 165 18.08 18.20 -13.25
N GLU A 166 17.87 19.25 -14.04
CA GLU A 166 16.70 20.15 -13.84
C GLU A 166 15.35 19.46 -14.11
N ASN A 167 15.35 18.46 -14.97
CA ASN A 167 14.13 17.80 -15.47
C ASN A 167 14.12 16.29 -15.23
N VAL A 168 15.11 15.72 -14.56
CA VAL A 168 15.21 14.27 -14.37
C VAL A 168 15.50 13.93 -12.92
N ALA A 169 14.71 13.06 -12.36
CA ALA A 169 14.89 12.54 -11.02
C ALA A 169 14.79 11.00 -11.00
N LEU A 170 15.61 10.38 -10.15
CA LEU A 170 15.63 8.95 -9.90
C LEU A 170 15.27 8.69 -8.42
N ARG A 171 14.44 7.71 -8.18
CA ARG A 171 14.15 7.21 -6.83
C ARG A 171 14.40 5.72 -6.78
N VAL A 172 15.17 5.28 -5.80
CA VAL A 172 15.44 3.87 -5.53
C VAL A 172 15.01 3.55 -4.12
N ALA A 173 14.25 2.48 -3.96
CA ALA A 173 13.78 2.00 -2.66
C ALA A 173 14.03 0.51 -2.50
N GLY A 174 14.25 0.07 -1.26
CA GLY A 174 14.50 -1.31 -0.91
C GLY A 174 13.87 -1.71 0.41
N LEU A 175 13.53 -3.00 0.52
CA LEU A 175 12.98 -3.63 1.71
C LEU A 175 13.60 -5.02 1.89
N GLY A 176 14.00 -5.31 3.12
CA GLY A 176 14.29 -6.66 3.59
C GLY A 176 13.56 -6.92 4.90
N SER A 177 12.89 -8.05 5.01
CA SER A 177 12.15 -8.43 6.21
C SER A 177 12.42 -9.89 6.52
N TRP A 178 12.74 -10.19 7.76
CA TRP A 178 13.04 -11.52 8.26
C TRP A 178 12.15 -11.79 9.46
N PHE A 179 11.55 -12.94 9.49
CA PHE A 179 10.73 -13.38 10.60
C PHE A 179 10.87 -14.88 10.79
N LYS A 180 11.34 -15.32 11.95
CA LYS A 180 11.60 -16.75 12.23
C LYS A 180 10.32 -17.56 12.43
N GLY A 181 9.23 -16.92 12.85
CA GLY A 181 7.95 -17.59 13.11
C GLY A 181 7.61 -17.68 14.59
N TYR A 182 6.41 -18.21 14.87
CA TYR A 182 5.89 -18.34 16.23
C TYR A 182 5.69 -19.78 16.69
N TRP A 183 5.58 -20.73 15.76
CA TRP A 183 5.23 -22.11 16.12
C TRP A 183 6.46 -22.96 16.32
N HIS A 184 6.73 -23.29 17.56
CA HIS A 184 7.79 -24.23 17.91
C HIS A 184 7.26 -25.65 17.88
N ASN A 185 7.79 -26.49 16.98
CA ASN A 185 7.46 -27.91 16.90
C ASN A 185 8.28 -28.67 17.90
N GLN A 186 7.60 -29.35 18.82
CA GLN A 186 8.24 -30.13 19.90
C GLN A 186 8.88 -31.44 19.42
N LEU A 187 8.51 -31.91 18.22
CA LEU A 187 9.04 -33.17 17.69
C LEU A 187 10.42 -33.00 17.04
N ASP A 188 10.64 -31.89 16.34
CA ASP A 188 11.87 -31.64 15.60
C ASP A 188 12.68 -30.43 16.10
N GLY A 189 12.17 -29.73 17.12
CA GLY A 189 12.81 -28.56 17.72
C GLY A 189 12.87 -27.32 16.83
N LYS A 190 12.19 -27.34 15.68
CA LYS A 190 12.22 -26.21 14.72
C LYS A 190 11.09 -25.21 14.94
N THR A 191 11.32 -23.96 14.54
CA THR A 191 10.31 -22.92 14.52
C THR A 191 9.75 -22.79 13.11
N TYR A 192 8.41 -22.66 13.02
CA TYR A 192 7.65 -22.61 11.77
C TYR A 192 6.81 -21.33 11.69
N GLY A 193 6.33 -21.02 10.49
CA GLY A 193 5.51 -19.84 10.22
C GLY A 193 6.34 -18.57 10.01
N GLY A 194 7.63 -18.72 9.75
CA GLY A 194 8.51 -17.62 9.37
C GLY A 194 8.35 -17.21 7.91
N SER A 195 8.91 -16.05 7.58
CA SER A 195 9.01 -15.54 6.21
C SER A 195 10.23 -14.66 6.05
N ASP A 196 10.82 -14.73 4.87
CA ASP A 196 11.86 -13.80 4.42
C ASP A 196 11.35 -13.12 3.17
N ASP A 197 11.22 -11.79 3.23
CA ASP A 197 10.67 -10.99 2.15
C ASP A 197 11.70 -9.95 1.71
N TYR A 198 11.89 -9.81 0.40
CA TYR A 198 12.77 -8.82 -0.21
C TYR A 198 12.03 -8.12 -1.33
N ALA A 199 12.16 -6.81 -1.41
CA ALA A 199 11.60 -6.02 -2.49
C ALA A 199 12.54 -4.87 -2.86
N GLY A 200 12.54 -4.51 -4.14
CA GLY A 200 13.27 -3.37 -4.66
C GLY A 200 12.46 -2.67 -5.73
N ARG A 201 12.57 -1.35 -5.79
CA ARG A 201 11.95 -0.50 -6.81
C ARG A 201 12.93 0.56 -7.25
N ALA A 202 12.95 0.81 -8.55
CA ALA A 202 13.61 1.97 -9.12
C ALA A 202 12.60 2.70 -10.02
N SER A 203 12.48 4.00 -9.84
CA SER A 203 11.55 4.86 -10.59
C SER A 203 12.32 6.06 -11.13
N ILE A 204 12.05 6.43 -12.38
CA ILE A 204 12.61 7.62 -13.01
C ILE A 204 11.46 8.54 -13.44
N LYS A 205 11.62 9.83 -13.17
CA LYS A 205 10.76 10.90 -13.66
C LYS A 205 11.58 11.73 -14.63
N ALA A 206 11.02 12.04 -15.81
CA ALA A 206 11.62 12.95 -16.77
C ALA A 206 10.55 13.91 -17.29
N ASP A 207 10.75 15.21 -17.09
CA ASP A 207 9.90 16.26 -17.64
C ASP A 207 10.50 16.69 -19.00
N LEU A 208 9.84 16.28 -20.08
CA LEU A 208 10.38 16.48 -21.44
C LEU A 208 10.06 17.87 -22.02
N GLY A 209 9.46 18.75 -21.21
CA GLY A 209 9.04 20.08 -21.64
C GLY A 209 8.00 20.02 -22.78
N ASN A 210 7.00 20.87 -22.71
CA ASN A 210 6.08 21.12 -23.85
C ASN A 210 6.60 22.28 -24.67
#